data_01a2135aa3e69810cbb4e90d28cd2b8a
#
_entry.id   01a2135aa3e69810cbb4e90d28cd2b8a
#
_cell.length_a   1.000
_cell.length_b   1.000
_cell.length_c   1.000
_cell.angle_alpha   90.00
_cell.angle_beta   90.00
_cell.angle_gamma   90.00
#
_symmetry.space_group_name_H-M   'P 1'
#
loop_
_entity.id
_entity.type
_entity.pdbx_description
1 polymer ?
#
loop_
_entity_poly.entity_id
_entity_poly.type
_entity_poly.pdbx_seq_one_letter_code
_entity_poly.pdbx_strand_id
1 'polypeptide(L)'
;MADIHEVEHLPAEYYSDFISTAAKERKPSPIRNLLPLEKVPGVISLLAGKPNASTFPFTSLSFSARSPTDPTQESTLTIDGAELEAGLQYGDTAGFKPLLDWIFGLQDALHGRRRGEGWKVSMGGGSQDLIYKAVNVMVDPGDSVLVESPVYAGVIPIFHSLHCNLIEVETDAQGIRSSSLRSILEEWPADKPKPKVLYTVPYGCNPTGATATLERRKEVLKLAREHNFIILEDDPYFYLYYGKEPRYPSYFALELEEPEVGRVLRFDSLSKILSAGIRIGFASGPEALLEAIDEHTATSNLQTSSLTQAIVYKLLDSWTYEGFRTHTEMVSEFYRQKRDVFESAMRKYLTGLAEWSQPEAGLFFWFKLLLAENEGKGDSEITIKTKAFEKGVLALPGTHFLPNGGPTPYVRASFSLTGEEDVDRAVRRIREAILDVREVNGCGVKVSGERNGAACY
;
A
#
# COMPACT_ATOMS: atom_id res chain seq x y z
N MET A 1 4.80 2.71 -39.25
CA MET A 1 4.83 3.87 -38.34
C MET A 1 3.61 3.66 -37.45
N ALA A 2 3.81 3.31 -36.19
CA ALA A 2 2.69 3.28 -35.24
C ALA A 2 2.25 4.73 -35.05
N ASP A 3 0.98 4.99 -35.19
CA ASP A 3 0.37 6.28 -34.83
C ASP A 3 0.73 6.53 -33.37
N ILE A 4 1.53 7.56 -33.12
CA ILE A 4 1.74 8.10 -31.79
C ILE A 4 0.42 8.73 -31.43
N HIS A 5 -0.46 7.99 -30.76
CA HIS A 5 -1.62 8.60 -30.12
C HIS A 5 -1.05 9.59 -29.10
N GLU A 6 -1.27 10.88 -29.35
CA GLU A 6 -1.03 11.93 -28.38
C GLU A 6 -2.01 11.67 -27.23
N VAL A 7 -1.49 11.22 -26.09
CA VAL A 7 -2.30 10.90 -24.92
C VAL A 7 -2.86 12.21 -24.36
N GLU A 8 -4.17 12.33 -24.24
CA GLU A 8 -4.82 13.52 -23.68
C GLU A 8 -4.64 13.53 -22.15
N HIS A 9 -4.15 14.65 -21.60
CA HIS A 9 -4.06 14.85 -20.16
C HIS A 9 -5.31 15.56 -19.65
N LEU A 10 -5.92 15.00 -18.60
CA LEU A 10 -7.06 15.64 -17.94
C LEU A 10 -6.63 17.01 -17.39
N PRO A 11 -7.35 18.09 -17.71
CA PRO A 11 -6.97 19.45 -17.31
C PRO A 11 -7.13 19.67 -15.80
N ALA A 12 -6.43 20.64 -15.24
CA ALA A 12 -6.44 20.92 -13.79
C ALA A 12 -7.87 21.18 -13.25
N GLU A 13 -8.71 21.86 -14.02
CA GLU A 13 -10.09 22.18 -13.68
C GLU A 13 -10.96 20.93 -13.48
N TYR A 14 -10.65 19.84 -14.19
CA TYR A 14 -11.33 18.55 -14.05
C TYR A 14 -11.32 18.05 -12.60
N TYR A 15 -10.24 18.26 -11.88
CA TYR A 15 -10.08 17.75 -10.52
C TYR A 15 -10.86 18.54 -9.47
N SER A 16 -11.46 19.68 -9.85
CA SER A 16 -12.27 20.46 -8.91
C SER A 16 -13.42 19.67 -8.30
N ASP A 17 -14.01 18.72 -9.04
CA ASP A 17 -15.10 17.88 -8.58
C ASP A 17 -14.63 16.75 -7.66
N PHE A 18 -13.33 16.46 -7.64
CA PHE A 18 -12.70 15.44 -6.81
C PHE A 18 -12.07 16.03 -5.53
N ILE A 19 -12.05 17.33 -5.37
CA ILE A 19 -11.56 18.00 -4.16
C ILE A 19 -12.71 18.18 -3.17
N SER A 20 -12.50 17.74 -1.92
CA SER A 20 -13.48 17.87 -0.84
C SER A 20 -13.77 19.34 -0.50
N THR A 21 -14.92 19.58 0.10
CA THR A 21 -15.32 20.91 0.59
C THR A 21 -14.29 21.48 1.55
N ALA A 22 -13.82 20.67 2.51
CA ALA A 22 -12.81 21.08 3.48
C ALA A 22 -11.45 21.43 2.82
N ALA A 23 -11.08 20.75 1.75
CA ALA A 23 -9.85 21.04 1.02
C ALA A 23 -9.98 22.33 0.17
N LYS A 24 -11.13 22.56 -0.46
CA LYS A 24 -11.42 23.83 -1.18
C LYS A 24 -11.42 25.06 -0.27
N GLU A 25 -11.88 24.90 0.97
CA GLU A 25 -11.90 25.99 1.96
C GLU A 25 -10.53 26.23 2.62
N ARG A 26 -9.57 25.30 2.46
CA ARG A 26 -8.24 25.44 3.02
C ARG A 26 -7.52 26.58 2.35
N LYS A 27 -7.10 27.56 3.16
CA LYS A 27 -6.32 28.69 2.66
C LYS A 27 -4.83 28.33 2.66
N PRO A 28 -4.12 28.62 1.58
CA PRO A 28 -2.67 28.43 1.52
C PRO A 28 -1.96 29.19 2.66
N SER A 29 -0.85 28.62 3.14
CA SER A 29 -0.03 29.26 4.18
C SER A 29 0.45 30.64 3.72
N PRO A 30 0.13 31.76 4.44
CA PRO A 30 0.56 33.08 4.03
C PRO A 30 2.08 33.20 3.87
N ILE A 31 2.83 32.53 4.73
CA ILE A 31 4.31 32.53 4.68
C ILE A 31 4.80 31.76 3.49
N ARG A 32 4.27 30.53 3.27
CA ARG A 32 4.73 29.64 2.19
C ARG A 32 4.45 30.22 0.81
N ASN A 33 3.36 30.92 0.61
CA ASN A 33 3.04 31.59 -0.65
C ASN A 33 4.05 32.72 -1.02
N LEU A 34 4.73 33.28 -0.05
CA LEU A 34 5.73 34.34 -0.27
C LEU A 34 7.15 33.77 -0.42
N LEU A 35 7.42 32.52 0.00
CA LEU A 35 8.76 31.93 -0.08
C LEU A 35 9.38 31.95 -1.50
N PRO A 36 8.62 31.71 -2.60
CA PRO A 36 9.20 31.82 -3.95
C PRO A 36 9.83 33.18 -4.26
N LEU A 37 9.33 34.26 -3.62
CA LEU A 37 9.87 35.61 -3.81
C LEU A 37 11.28 35.78 -3.20
N GLU A 38 11.68 34.93 -2.25
CA GLU A 38 13.05 34.89 -1.70
C GLU A 38 14.11 34.55 -2.77
N LYS A 39 13.70 33.88 -3.85
CA LYS A 39 14.57 33.43 -4.95
C LYS A 39 14.80 34.53 -6.00
N VAL A 40 14.10 35.67 -5.89
CA VAL A 40 14.26 36.82 -6.83
C VAL A 40 15.61 37.50 -6.59
N PRO A 41 16.46 37.64 -7.62
CA PRO A 41 17.76 38.30 -7.46
C PRO A 41 17.65 39.70 -6.84
N GLY A 42 18.48 40.00 -5.85
CA GLY A 42 18.52 41.30 -5.16
C GLY A 42 17.49 41.45 -4.01
N VAL A 43 16.63 40.50 -3.77
CA VAL A 43 15.70 40.50 -2.63
C VAL A 43 16.45 40.13 -1.34
N ILE A 44 16.31 40.95 -0.32
CA ILE A 44 16.74 40.62 1.04
C ILE A 44 15.50 40.18 1.80
N SER A 45 15.42 38.87 2.15
CA SER A 45 14.25 38.32 2.82
C SER A 45 14.31 38.52 4.34
N LEU A 46 13.22 39.03 4.89
CA LEU A 46 12.92 39.07 6.32
C LEU A 46 11.65 38.29 6.63
N LEU A 47 11.26 37.37 5.70
CA LEU A 47 9.96 36.72 5.68
C LEU A 47 9.85 35.61 6.73
N ALA A 48 10.77 34.67 6.74
CA ALA A 48 10.63 33.46 7.52
C ALA A 48 11.52 33.43 8.76
N GLY A 49 10.95 33.05 9.91
CA GLY A 49 11.69 32.79 11.14
C GLY A 49 12.42 31.44 11.08
N LYS A 50 13.33 31.27 10.11
CA LYS A 50 14.16 30.07 10.02
C LYS A 50 15.29 30.13 11.05
N PRO A 51 15.56 29.03 11.79
CA PRO A 51 16.75 28.95 12.63
C PRO A 51 18.01 29.14 11.79
N ASN A 52 18.99 29.85 12.33
CA ASN A 52 20.27 30.03 11.62
C ASN A 52 21.06 28.72 11.64
N ALA A 53 21.44 28.22 10.48
CA ALA A 53 22.15 26.97 10.32
C ALA A 53 23.46 26.89 11.12
N SER A 54 24.15 28.02 11.35
CA SER A 54 25.36 28.08 12.15
C SER A 54 25.17 27.72 13.63
N THR A 55 23.90 27.69 14.09
CA THR A 55 23.55 27.29 15.47
C THR A 55 23.21 25.78 15.59
N PHE A 56 23.16 25.08 14.48
CA PHE A 56 22.86 23.64 14.52
C PHE A 56 24.05 22.86 15.13
N PRO A 57 23.78 21.93 16.05
CA PRO A 57 24.86 21.21 16.73
C PRO A 57 25.48 20.08 15.91
N PHE A 58 24.89 19.76 14.73
CA PHE A 58 25.34 18.69 13.86
C PHE A 58 26.31 19.20 12.82
N THR A 59 27.50 18.60 12.75
CA THR A 59 28.55 18.98 11.79
C THR A 59 28.75 17.96 10.68
N SER A 60 28.36 16.71 10.91
CA SER A 60 28.33 15.64 9.94
C SER A 60 27.44 14.49 10.43
N LEU A 61 26.92 13.70 9.51
CA LEU A 61 26.20 12.47 9.78
C LEU A 61 26.81 11.36 8.93
N SER A 62 27.31 10.30 9.55
CA SER A 62 27.84 9.13 8.85
C SER A 62 27.05 7.88 9.25
N PHE A 63 26.78 7.00 8.29
CA PHE A 63 26.14 5.72 8.53
C PHE A 63 26.70 4.66 7.60
N SER A 64 26.73 3.39 8.05
CA SER A 64 27.11 2.25 7.22
C SER A 64 25.87 1.64 6.58
N ALA A 65 25.99 1.28 5.31
CA ALA A 65 24.94 0.60 4.57
C ALA A 65 25.51 -0.62 3.84
N ARG A 66 24.72 -1.68 3.77
CA ARG A 66 25.08 -2.88 3.01
C ARG A 66 25.06 -2.59 1.51
N SER A 67 25.98 -3.23 0.78
CA SER A 67 25.96 -3.21 -0.67
C SER A 67 24.68 -3.86 -1.20
N PRO A 68 24.02 -3.30 -2.22
CA PRO A 68 22.85 -3.91 -2.84
C PRO A 68 23.17 -5.18 -3.62
N THR A 69 24.44 -5.38 -4.03
CA THR A 69 24.90 -6.53 -4.81
C THR A 69 25.56 -7.61 -3.96
N ASP A 70 26.09 -7.24 -2.79
CA ASP A 70 26.74 -8.17 -1.85
C ASP A 70 26.45 -7.73 -0.41
N PRO A 71 25.42 -8.30 0.25
CA PRO A 71 25.03 -7.91 1.62
C PRO A 71 26.11 -8.17 2.70
N THR A 72 27.18 -8.87 2.37
CA THR A 72 28.32 -9.09 3.28
C THR A 72 29.29 -7.91 3.30
N GLN A 73 29.20 -7.02 2.32
CA GLN A 73 29.99 -5.81 2.22
C GLN A 73 29.18 -4.60 2.69
N GLU A 74 29.87 -3.70 3.36
CA GLU A 74 29.31 -2.43 3.83
C GLU A 74 30.14 -1.25 3.32
N SER A 75 29.46 -0.14 3.06
CA SER A 75 30.09 1.13 2.76
C SER A 75 29.64 2.19 3.76
N THR A 76 30.53 3.11 4.13
CA THR A 76 30.18 4.26 4.96
C THR A 76 29.80 5.42 4.05
N LEU A 77 28.62 5.97 4.27
CA LEU A 77 28.10 7.14 3.59
C LEU A 77 28.08 8.32 4.56
N THR A 78 28.47 9.50 4.08
CA THR A 78 28.54 10.72 4.90
C THR A 78 27.71 11.82 4.26
N ILE A 79 26.96 12.53 5.10
CA ILE A 79 26.21 13.74 4.78
C ILE A 79 26.86 14.87 5.57
N ASP A 80 27.36 15.90 4.89
CA ASP A 80 28.00 17.05 5.48
C ASP A 80 27.76 18.33 4.67
N GLY A 81 28.33 19.45 5.09
CA GLY A 81 28.24 20.73 4.38
C GLY A 81 26.82 21.13 3.99
N ALA A 82 26.66 21.57 2.77
CA ALA A 82 25.37 22.07 2.24
C ALA A 82 24.26 21.00 2.20
N GLU A 83 24.61 19.73 2.00
CA GLU A 83 23.65 18.61 2.01
C GLU A 83 23.05 18.42 3.42
N LEU A 84 23.93 18.49 4.46
CA LEU A 84 23.49 18.38 5.85
C LEU A 84 22.68 19.62 6.27
N GLU A 85 23.10 20.82 5.90
CA GLU A 85 22.36 22.04 6.19
C GLU A 85 20.95 22.00 5.58
N ALA A 86 20.81 21.55 4.33
CA ALA A 86 19.51 21.36 3.69
C ALA A 86 18.65 20.32 4.38
N GLY A 87 19.27 19.22 4.85
CA GLY A 87 18.58 18.17 5.61
C GLY A 87 18.12 18.63 7.00
N LEU A 88 18.83 19.56 7.63
CA LEU A 88 18.53 20.07 8.98
C LEU A 88 17.57 21.27 8.98
N GLN A 89 17.34 21.91 7.84
CA GLN A 89 16.49 23.11 7.72
C GLN A 89 15.07 22.74 7.27
N TYR A 90 14.14 23.69 7.43
CA TYR A 90 12.84 23.63 6.76
C TYR A 90 13.03 23.59 5.25
N GLY A 91 12.36 22.62 4.60
CA GLY A 91 12.40 22.42 3.14
C GLY A 91 11.05 22.65 2.48
N ASP A 92 10.98 22.32 1.21
CA ASP A 92 9.74 22.37 0.43
C ASP A 92 8.74 21.31 0.93
N THR A 93 7.46 21.66 0.93
CA THR A 93 6.38 20.79 1.44
C THR A 93 6.29 19.47 0.67
N ALA A 94 6.44 19.53 -0.66
CA ALA A 94 6.41 18.33 -1.51
C ALA A 94 7.57 17.35 -1.21
N GLY A 95 8.69 17.83 -0.66
CA GLY A 95 9.80 16.99 -0.25
C GLY A 95 11.19 17.57 -0.55
N PHE A 96 12.19 16.81 -0.15
CA PHE A 96 13.61 17.15 -0.36
C PHE A 96 13.96 16.99 -1.85
N LYS A 97 14.32 18.10 -2.50
CA LYS A 97 14.48 18.15 -3.96
C LYS A 97 15.37 17.04 -4.56
N PRO A 98 16.56 16.73 -4.01
CA PRO A 98 17.39 15.66 -4.57
C PRO A 98 16.68 14.29 -4.56
N LEU A 99 15.95 13.98 -3.48
CA LEU A 99 15.17 12.75 -3.41
C LEU A 99 13.97 12.75 -4.38
N LEU A 100 13.26 13.87 -4.50
CA LEU A 100 12.19 14.02 -5.49
C LEU A 100 12.71 13.80 -6.92
N ASP A 101 13.86 14.38 -7.27
CA ASP A 101 14.46 14.20 -8.60
C ASP A 101 14.84 12.74 -8.85
N TRP A 102 15.37 12.05 -7.84
CA TRP A 102 15.67 10.62 -7.92
C TRP A 102 14.39 9.78 -8.11
N ILE A 103 13.33 10.08 -7.35
CA ILE A 103 12.03 9.38 -7.48
C ILE A 103 11.39 9.64 -8.84
N PHE A 104 11.46 10.85 -9.38
CA PHE A 104 10.99 11.11 -10.75
C PHE A 104 11.67 10.21 -11.77
N GLY A 105 13.00 10.06 -11.70
CA GLY A 105 13.72 9.14 -12.56
C GLY A 105 13.36 7.66 -12.33
N LEU A 106 13.06 7.28 -11.09
CA LEU A 106 12.55 5.94 -10.77
C LEU A 106 11.19 5.68 -11.43
N GLN A 107 10.28 6.67 -11.39
CA GLN A 107 8.95 6.56 -12.01
C GLN A 107 9.04 6.49 -13.54
N ASP A 108 9.98 7.23 -14.15
CA ASP A 108 10.27 7.10 -15.59
C ASP A 108 10.80 5.70 -15.91
N ALA A 109 11.79 5.22 -15.18
CA ALA A 109 12.42 3.92 -15.42
C ALA A 109 11.47 2.72 -15.23
N LEU A 110 10.52 2.80 -14.29
CA LEU A 110 9.65 1.67 -13.93
C LEU A 110 8.24 1.75 -14.51
N HIS A 111 7.72 2.96 -14.71
CA HIS A 111 6.33 3.19 -15.12
C HIS A 111 6.22 3.96 -16.44
N GLY A 112 7.35 4.35 -17.06
CA GLY A 112 7.36 5.10 -18.30
C GLY A 112 6.81 6.54 -18.19
N ARG A 113 6.70 7.09 -16.97
CA ARG A 113 6.12 8.40 -16.70
C ARG A 113 7.18 9.49 -16.71
N ARG A 114 7.15 10.33 -17.71
CA ARG A 114 8.14 11.40 -17.88
C ARG A 114 7.71 12.67 -17.14
N ARG A 115 8.70 13.42 -16.66
CA ARG A 115 8.47 14.71 -16.02
C ARG A 115 7.85 15.71 -17.02
N GLY A 116 6.89 16.51 -16.55
CA GLY A 116 6.22 17.52 -17.38
C GLY A 116 4.95 17.04 -18.08
N GLU A 117 4.49 15.82 -17.78
CA GLU A 117 3.27 15.22 -18.33
C GLU A 117 2.04 15.42 -17.39
N GLY A 118 1.90 16.59 -16.75
CA GLY A 118 0.74 16.93 -15.92
C GLY A 118 0.65 16.15 -14.59
N TRP A 119 1.75 15.52 -14.16
CA TRP A 119 1.85 14.81 -12.90
C TRP A 119 3.07 15.24 -12.07
N LYS A 120 3.03 15.01 -10.78
CA LYS A 120 4.14 15.30 -9.86
C LYS A 120 4.33 14.18 -8.82
N VAL A 121 5.32 14.37 -7.96
CA VAL A 121 5.61 13.51 -6.80
C VAL A 121 5.55 14.35 -5.55
N SER A 122 4.97 13.81 -4.47
CA SER A 122 5.02 14.40 -3.13
C SER A 122 5.42 13.35 -2.09
N MET A 123 6.28 13.74 -1.14
CA MET A 123 6.78 12.87 -0.08
C MET A 123 5.84 12.87 1.13
N GLY A 124 5.79 11.74 1.83
CA GLY A 124 5.03 11.59 3.07
C GLY A 124 5.73 10.73 4.10
N GLY A 125 5.18 10.71 5.32
CA GLY A 125 5.62 9.88 6.44
C GLY A 125 5.26 8.38 6.26
N GLY A 126 5.43 7.86 5.05
CA GLY A 126 4.98 6.54 4.58
C GLY A 126 3.67 6.64 3.78
N SER A 127 3.29 5.58 3.04
CA SER A 127 2.06 5.59 2.22
C SER A 127 0.80 5.84 3.07
N GLN A 128 0.75 5.35 4.30
CA GLN A 128 -0.38 5.58 5.21
C GLN A 128 -0.68 7.07 5.47
N ASP A 129 0.35 7.90 5.64
CA ASP A 129 0.22 9.35 5.81
C ASP A 129 -0.34 10.00 4.55
N LEU A 130 0.16 9.60 3.39
CA LEU A 130 -0.29 10.11 2.09
C LEU A 130 -1.72 9.70 1.75
N ILE A 131 -2.09 8.44 2.03
CA ILE A 131 -3.46 7.95 1.85
C ILE A 131 -4.42 8.71 2.77
N TYR A 132 -4.05 8.91 4.05
CA TYR A 132 -4.85 9.72 4.98
C TYR A 132 -5.09 11.12 4.43
N LYS A 133 -4.04 11.78 3.92
CA LYS A 133 -4.14 13.12 3.32
C LYS A 133 -4.97 13.12 2.04
N ALA A 134 -4.77 12.15 1.16
CA ALA A 134 -5.54 12.02 -0.08
C ALA A 134 -7.03 11.84 0.19
N VAL A 135 -7.40 10.97 1.13
CA VAL A 135 -8.80 10.79 1.54
C VAL A 135 -9.39 12.08 2.09
N ASN A 136 -8.69 12.79 3.00
CA ASN A 136 -9.17 14.06 3.54
C ASN A 136 -9.23 15.21 2.50
N VAL A 137 -8.48 15.09 1.41
CA VAL A 137 -8.50 16.05 0.30
C VAL A 137 -9.62 15.76 -0.69
N MET A 138 -9.98 14.48 -0.86
CA MET A 138 -10.87 14.08 -1.96
C MET A 138 -12.27 13.67 -1.51
N VAL A 139 -12.46 13.33 -0.23
CA VAL A 139 -13.69 12.70 0.27
C VAL A 139 -14.34 13.61 1.30
N ASP A 140 -15.60 13.93 1.09
CA ASP A 140 -16.43 14.65 2.05
C ASP A 140 -17.10 13.67 3.06
N PRO A 141 -17.43 14.14 4.27
CA PRO A 141 -18.19 13.32 5.22
C PRO A 141 -19.49 12.78 4.63
N GLY A 142 -19.67 11.46 4.72
CA GLY A 142 -20.87 10.78 4.20
C GLY A 142 -20.77 10.34 2.74
N ASP A 143 -19.70 10.65 2.03
CA ASP A 143 -19.49 10.18 0.66
C ASP A 143 -19.45 8.64 0.57
N SER A 144 -19.87 8.12 -0.58
CA SER A 144 -19.68 6.71 -0.93
C SER A 144 -18.31 6.50 -1.52
N VAL A 145 -17.57 5.49 -1.03
CA VAL A 145 -16.21 5.14 -1.45
C VAL A 145 -16.17 3.68 -1.85
N LEU A 146 -15.66 3.39 -3.04
CA LEU A 146 -15.43 2.02 -3.50
C LEU A 146 -14.16 1.47 -2.83
N VAL A 147 -14.25 0.30 -2.23
CA VAL A 147 -13.13 -0.39 -1.58
C VAL A 147 -13.17 -1.88 -1.90
N GLU A 148 -12.02 -2.51 -1.99
CA GLU A 148 -11.94 -3.97 -2.05
C GLU A 148 -12.55 -4.60 -0.78
N SER A 149 -13.17 -5.77 -0.91
CA SER A 149 -13.61 -6.55 0.24
C SER A 149 -13.04 -7.98 0.14
N PRO A 150 -12.15 -8.37 1.07
CA PRO A 150 -11.62 -7.58 2.21
C PRO A 150 -10.66 -6.47 1.77
N VAL A 151 -10.46 -5.48 2.65
CA VAL A 151 -9.60 -4.31 2.43
C VAL A 151 -8.52 -4.20 3.51
N TYR A 152 -7.47 -3.45 3.24
CA TYR A 152 -6.44 -3.15 4.23
C TYR A 152 -7.04 -2.49 5.48
N ALA A 153 -6.88 -3.15 6.63
CA ALA A 153 -7.46 -2.70 7.90
C ALA A 153 -7.03 -1.28 8.32
N GLY A 154 -5.86 -0.83 7.87
CA GLY A 154 -5.34 0.50 8.21
C GLY A 154 -6.07 1.67 7.54
N VAL A 155 -6.84 1.44 6.48
CA VAL A 155 -7.62 2.53 5.82
C VAL A 155 -9.06 2.61 6.34
N ILE A 156 -9.60 1.53 6.90
CA ILE A 156 -10.97 1.50 7.42
C ILE A 156 -11.23 2.63 8.44
N PRO A 157 -10.37 2.87 9.46
CA PRO A 157 -10.56 3.96 10.39
C PRO A 157 -10.53 5.35 9.74
N ILE A 158 -9.79 5.52 8.64
CA ILE A 158 -9.74 6.81 7.91
C ILE A 158 -11.12 7.11 7.34
N PHE A 159 -11.73 6.16 6.64
CA PHE A 159 -13.06 6.31 6.05
C PHE A 159 -14.16 6.41 7.11
N HIS A 160 -14.06 5.61 8.19
CA HIS A 160 -15.01 5.68 9.30
C HIS A 160 -15.00 7.04 10.01
N SER A 161 -13.84 7.70 10.13
CA SER A 161 -13.75 9.04 10.73
C SER A 161 -14.48 10.12 9.93
N LEU A 162 -14.68 9.89 8.64
CA LEU A 162 -15.46 10.73 7.73
C LEU A 162 -16.90 10.21 7.55
N HIS A 163 -17.31 9.19 8.30
CA HIS A 163 -18.64 8.55 8.18
C HIS A 163 -18.96 8.11 6.73
N CYS A 164 -17.96 7.68 5.97
CA CYS A 164 -18.15 7.25 4.58
C CYS A 164 -19.01 5.98 4.49
N ASN A 165 -19.76 5.89 3.39
CA ASN A 165 -20.43 4.65 2.99
C ASN A 165 -19.41 3.79 2.21
N LEU A 166 -18.91 2.71 2.82
CA LEU A 166 -17.96 1.82 2.16
C LEU A 166 -18.71 0.84 1.26
N ILE A 167 -18.50 0.97 -0.04
CA ILE A 167 -19.10 0.13 -1.07
C ILE A 167 -18.14 -0.99 -1.42
N GLU A 168 -18.48 -2.20 -1.01
CA GLU A 168 -17.62 -3.37 -1.11
C GLU A 168 -17.59 -3.92 -2.53
N VAL A 169 -16.39 -3.92 -3.14
CA VAL A 169 -16.10 -4.59 -4.40
C VAL A 169 -15.50 -5.95 -4.09
N GLU A 170 -16.11 -7.02 -4.56
CA GLU A 170 -15.64 -8.37 -4.32
C GLU A 170 -14.21 -8.60 -4.85
N THR A 171 -13.48 -9.46 -4.14
CA THR A 171 -12.15 -9.92 -4.54
C THR A 171 -12.08 -11.44 -4.58
N ASP A 172 -11.12 -11.97 -5.33
CA ASP A 172 -10.77 -13.38 -5.33
C ASP A 172 -9.24 -13.57 -5.44
N ALA A 173 -8.77 -14.79 -5.75
CA ALA A 173 -7.34 -15.09 -5.88
C ALA A 173 -6.61 -14.24 -6.96
N GLN A 174 -7.36 -13.65 -7.88
CA GLN A 174 -6.84 -12.78 -8.94
C GLN A 174 -7.05 -11.28 -8.64
N GLY A 175 -7.25 -10.91 -7.37
CA GLY A 175 -7.45 -9.53 -6.92
C GLY A 175 -8.88 -9.04 -7.08
N ILE A 176 -9.04 -7.73 -7.29
CA ILE A 176 -10.34 -7.08 -7.44
C ILE A 176 -11.14 -7.69 -8.60
N ARG A 177 -12.43 -7.98 -8.37
CA ARG A 177 -13.35 -8.50 -9.41
C ARG A 177 -13.96 -7.33 -10.18
N SER A 178 -13.42 -7.07 -11.36
CA SER A 178 -13.89 -6.01 -12.25
C SER A 178 -15.37 -6.16 -12.62
N SER A 179 -15.88 -7.39 -12.72
CA SER A 179 -17.31 -7.66 -12.93
C SER A 179 -18.19 -7.22 -11.77
N SER A 180 -17.74 -7.40 -10.52
CA SER A 180 -18.44 -6.89 -9.34
C SER A 180 -18.46 -5.35 -9.34
N LEU A 181 -17.31 -4.73 -9.62
CA LEU A 181 -17.22 -3.27 -9.74
C LEU A 181 -18.16 -2.74 -10.83
N ARG A 182 -18.19 -3.40 -12.00
CA ARG A 182 -19.10 -3.05 -13.12
C ARG A 182 -20.56 -3.09 -12.67
N SER A 183 -21.01 -4.20 -12.08
CA SER A 183 -22.41 -4.35 -11.63
C SER A 183 -22.78 -3.26 -10.63
N ILE A 184 -21.92 -2.95 -9.65
CA ILE A 184 -22.15 -1.89 -8.66
C ILE A 184 -22.33 -0.53 -9.36
N LEU A 185 -21.50 -0.20 -10.34
CA LEU A 185 -21.52 1.10 -11.02
C LEU A 185 -22.67 1.24 -12.01
N GLU A 186 -23.05 0.17 -12.72
CA GLU A 186 -24.17 0.15 -13.65
C GLU A 186 -25.52 0.17 -12.92
N GLU A 187 -25.60 -0.49 -11.75
CA GLU A 187 -26.81 -0.52 -10.91
C GLU A 187 -26.88 0.64 -9.90
N TRP A 188 -25.95 1.62 -9.99
CA TRP A 188 -25.90 2.73 -9.03
C TRP A 188 -27.17 3.58 -9.09
N PRO A 189 -27.83 3.85 -7.94
CA PRO A 189 -29.06 4.62 -7.90
C PRO A 189 -28.88 6.02 -8.49
N ALA A 190 -29.76 6.40 -9.42
CA ALA A 190 -29.65 7.68 -10.12
C ALA A 190 -29.86 8.91 -9.22
N ASP A 191 -30.49 8.73 -8.06
CA ASP A 191 -30.73 9.76 -7.06
C ASP A 191 -29.59 9.94 -6.06
N LYS A 192 -28.54 9.09 -6.13
CA LYS A 192 -27.37 9.16 -5.24
C LYS A 192 -26.13 9.67 -5.96
N PRO A 193 -25.32 10.51 -5.31
CA PRO A 193 -23.99 10.87 -5.83
C PRO A 193 -23.16 9.63 -6.09
N LYS A 194 -22.51 9.54 -7.26
CA LYS A 194 -21.62 8.44 -7.59
C LYS A 194 -20.36 8.49 -6.72
N PRO A 195 -19.77 7.31 -6.40
CA PRO A 195 -18.46 7.25 -5.74
C PRO A 195 -17.41 7.96 -6.59
N LYS A 196 -16.61 8.82 -5.97
CA LYS A 196 -15.53 9.59 -6.63
C LYS A 196 -14.19 8.87 -6.61
N VAL A 197 -13.99 7.91 -5.69
CA VAL A 197 -12.73 7.22 -5.50
C VAL A 197 -12.92 5.72 -5.34
N LEU A 198 -11.95 4.96 -5.88
CA LEU A 198 -11.73 3.55 -5.62
C LEU A 198 -10.40 3.39 -4.90
N TYR A 199 -10.39 2.81 -3.69
CA TYR A 199 -9.16 2.38 -3.03
C TYR A 199 -8.87 0.91 -3.35
N THR A 200 -7.67 0.61 -3.85
CA THR A 200 -7.25 -0.72 -4.26
C THR A 200 -5.77 -0.98 -3.96
N VAL A 201 -5.44 -2.24 -3.63
CA VAL A 201 -4.07 -2.72 -3.41
C VAL A 201 -3.73 -3.79 -4.47
N PRO A 202 -3.18 -3.41 -5.62
CA PRO A 202 -3.10 -4.29 -6.79
C PRO A 202 -2.04 -5.40 -6.69
N TYR A 203 -1.03 -5.28 -5.80
CA TYR A 203 0.00 -6.30 -5.59
C TYR A 203 0.00 -6.82 -4.16
N GLY A 204 -0.06 -8.16 -4.02
CA GLY A 204 0.06 -8.82 -2.73
C GLY A 204 -0.85 -8.22 -1.67
N CYS A 205 -2.08 -7.92 -2.03
CA CYS A 205 -3.06 -7.19 -1.23
C CYS A 205 -3.05 -7.65 0.24
N ASN A 206 -3.04 -6.72 1.14
CA ASN A 206 -3.26 -6.97 2.55
C ASN A 206 -4.78 -6.88 2.84
N PRO A 207 -5.50 -8.00 3.13
CA PRO A 207 -4.96 -9.24 3.70
C PRO A 207 -4.76 -10.41 2.73
N THR A 208 -5.32 -10.36 1.51
CA THR A 208 -5.56 -11.53 0.65
C THR A 208 -4.30 -12.16 0.06
N GLY A 209 -3.19 -11.41 -0.03
CA GLY A 209 -2.02 -11.81 -0.79
C GLY A 209 -2.24 -11.86 -2.31
N ALA A 210 -3.45 -11.52 -2.77
CA ALA A 210 -3.80 -11.56 -4.18
C ALA A 210 -3.12 -10.44 -4.98
N THR A 211 -2.85 -10.73 -6.25
CA THR A 211 -2.33 -9.75 -7.22
C THR A 211 -3.33 -9.63 -8.37
N ALA A 212 -3.77 -8.40 -8.64
CA ALA A 212 -4.72 -8.13 -9.71
C ALA A 212 -4.11 -8.43 -11.09
N THR A 213 -4.83 -9.20 -11.94
CA THR A 213 -4.36 -9.53 -13.28
C THR A 213 -4.38 -8.32 -14.21
N LEU A 214 -3.63 -8.41 -15.31
CA LEU A 214 -3.54 -7.34 -16.30
C LEU A 214 -4.93 -6.99 -16.88
N GLU A 215 -5.72 -8.01 -17.21
CA GLU A 215 -7.06 -7.85 -17.79
C GLU A 215 -7.98 -7.09 -16.83
N ARG A 216 -7.96 -7.46 -15.53
CA ARG A 216 -8.76 -6.77 -14.51
C ARG A 216 -8.31 -5.33 -14.30
N ARG A 217 -7.00 -5.06 -14.33
CA ARG A 217 -6.47 -3.69 -14.25
C ARG A 217 -6.97 -2.83 -15.42
N LYS A 218 -6.89 -3.34 -16.65
CA LYS A 218 -7.38 -2.64 -17.83
C LYS A 218 -8.89 -2.38 -17.75
N GLU A 219 -9.65 -3.34 -17.27
CA GLU A 219 -11.10 -3.17 -17.11
C GLU A 219 -11.43 -2.15 -16.01
N VAL A 220 -10.71 -2.14 -14.89
CA VAL A 220 -10.89 -1.12 -13.83
C VAL A 220 -10.57 0.28 -14.34
N LEU A 221 -9.50 0.47 -15.12
CA LEU A 221 -9.19 1.76 -15.77
C LEU A 221 -10.29 2.21 -16.73
N LYS A 222 -10.81 1.28 -17.53
CA LYS A 222 -11.94 1.56 -18.41
C LYS A 222 -13.18 2.00 -17.61
N LEU A 223 -13.50 1.31 -16.52
CA LEU A 223 -14.61 1.67 -15.64
C LEU A 223 -14.39 3.03 -14.95
N ALA A 224 -13.16 3.35 -14.56
CA ALA A 224 -12.82 4.65 -14.00
C ALA A 224 -13.12 5.79 -14.97
N ARG A 225 -12.86 5.59 -16.25
CA ARG A 225 -13.23 6.54 -17.31
C ARG A 225 -14.73 6.60 -17.56
N GLU A 226 -15.40 5.45 -17.68
CA GLU A 226 -16.83 5.36 -17.97
C GLU A 226 -17.70 5.94 -16.84
N HIS A 227 -17.28 5.76 -15.58
CA HIS A 227 -18.06 6.17 -14.41
C HIS A 227 -17.46 7.33 -13.61
N ASN A 228 -16.37 7.91 -14.12
CA ASN A 228 -15.75 9.13 -13.60
C ASN A 228 -15.31 9.06 -12.13
N PHE A 229 -14.40 8.14 -11.82
CA PHE A 229 -13.75 8.07 -10.49
C PHE A 229 -12.21 8.03 -10.61
N ILE A 230 -11.54 8.37 -9.51
CA ILE A 230 -10.07 8.31 -9.35
C ILE A 230 -9.71 7.01 -8.64
N ILE A 231 -8.65 6.35 -9.12
CA ILE A 231 -8.08 5.16 -8.52
C ILE A 231 -7.00 5.59 -7.53
N LEU A 232 -7.20 5.27 -6.24
CA LEU A 232 -6.18 5.36 -5.21
C LEU A 232 -5.41 4.03 -5.20
N GLU A 233 -4.30 3.99 -5.95
CA GLU A 233 -3.45 2.81 -6.11
C GLU A 233 -2.45 2.72 -4.95
N ASP A 234 -2.78 1.99 -3.88
CA ASP A 234 -1.85 1.73 -2.77
C ASP A 234 -0.99 0.52 -3.07
N ASP A 235 0.30 0.72 -3.34
CA ASP A 235 1.13 -0.34 -3.87
C ASP A 235 2.46 -0.54 -3.09
N PRO A 236 2.39 -0.79 -1.77
CA PRO A 236 3.58 -0.97 -0.94
C PRO A 236 4.34 -2.26 -1.24
N TYR A 237 3.76 -3.18 -2.00
CA TYR A 237 4.33 -4.47 -2.33
C TYR A 237 4.74 -4.60 -3.80
N PHE A 238 4.68 -3.56 -4.60
CA PHE A 238 5.13 -3.55 -6.00
C PHE A 238 6.55 -4.09 -6.17
N TYR A 239 7.44 -3.71 -5.28
CA TYR A 239 8.83 -4.17 -5.28
C TYR A 239 9.04 -5.54 -4.60
N LEU A 240 8.02 -6.07 -3.93
CA LEU A 240 8.04 -7.40 -3.29
C LEU A 240 7.22 -8.41 -4.09
N TYR A 241 7.36 -8.37 -5.41
CA TYR A 241 6.79 -9.37 -6.30
C TYR A 241 7.80 -10.49 -6.54
N TYR A 242 7.37 -11.71 -6.35
CA TYR A 242 8.15 -12.95 -6.49
C TYR A 242 7.37 -14.06 -7.21
N GLY A 243 6.39 -13.68 -8.03
CA GLY A 243 5.67 -14.56 -8.94
C GLY A 243 6.57 -15.12 -10.04
N LYS A 244 6.06 -16.09 -10.77
CA LYS A 244 6.80 -16.75 -11.89
C LYS A 244 6.72 -15.94 -13.18
N GLU A 245 5.59 -15.29 -13.39
CA GLU A 245 5.36 -14.47 -14.58
C GLU A 245 5.98 -13.06 -14.41
N PRO A 246 6.26 -12.35 -15.49
CA PRO A 246 6.68 -10.96 -15.40
C PRO A 246 5.67 -10.12 -14.61
N ARG A 247 6.18 -9.19 -13.81
CA ARG A 247 5.34 -8.26 -13.05
C ARG A 247 4.47 -7.43 -13.98
N TYR A 248 3.16 -7.37 -13.72
CA TYR A 248 2.23 -6.53 -14.48
C TYR A 248 2.55 -5.05 -14.28
N PRO A 249 2.29 -4.19 -15.28
CA PRO A 249 2.35 -2.74 -15.10
C PRO A 249 1.36 -2.26 -14.02
N SER A 250 1.74 -1.20 -13.27
CA SER A 250 0.84 -0.51 -12.35
C SER A 250 -0.33 0.14 -13.08
N TYR A 251 -1.40 0.53 -12.37
CA TYR A 251 -2.44 1.39 -12.97
C TYR A 251 -1.84 2.70 -13.48
N PHE A 252 -0.89 3.26 -12.73
CA PHE A 252 -0.19 4.49 -13.10
C PHE A 252 0.60 4.37 -14.42
N ALA A 253 1.13 3.18 -14.74
CA ALA A 253 1.76 2.92 -16.04
C ALA A 253 0.72 2.62 -17.12
N LEU A 254 -0.30 1.79 -16.80
CA LEU A 254 -1.30 1.34 -17.76
C LEU A 254 -2.20 2.46 -18.27
N GLU A 255 -2.41 3.53 -17.50
CA GLU A 255 -3.22 4.64 -17.99
C GLU A 255 -2.61 5.35 -19.20
N LEU A 256 -1.30 5.16 -19.50
CA LEU A 256 -0.67 5.62 -20.75
C LEU A 256 -1.18 4.88 -21.99
N GLU A 257 -1.82 3.71 -21.82
CA GLU A 257 -2.45 2.97 -22.91
C GLU A 257 -3.92 3.39 -23.13
N GLU A 258 -4.46 4.23 -22.22
CA GLU A 258 -5.83 4.75 -22.30
C GLU A 258 -5.90 6.04 -23.15
N PRO A 259 -7.07 6.42 -23.67
CA PRO A 259 -7.24 7.65 -24.44
C PRO A 259 -6.90 8.93 -23.66
N GLU A 260 -7.06 8.89 -22.33
CA GLU A 260 -6.80 10.01 -21.42
C GLU A 260 -6.08 9.54 -20.16
N VAL A 261 -5.18 10.36 -19.62
CA VAL A 261 -4.36 10.12 -18.43
C VAL A 261 -4.74 11.08 -17.32
N GLY A 262 -4.62 10.62 -16.07
CA GLY A 262 -4.83 11.46 -14.90
C GLY A 262 -5.90 10.93 -13.94
N ARG A 263 -6.24 9.64 -14.03
CA ARG A 263 -7.21 9.00 -13.12
C ARG A 263 -6.58 8.15 -12.04
N VAL A 264 -5.24 8.11 -11.98
CA VAL A 264 -4.51 7.31 -11.00
C VAL A 264 -3.71 8.20 -10.07
N LEU A 265 -3.95 8.04 -8.77
CA LEU A 265 -3.12 8.57 -7.69
C LEU A 265 -2.46 7.38 -7.00
N ARG A 266 -1.16 7.20 -7.24
CA ARG A 266 -0.36 6.07 -6.78
C ARG A 266 0.38 6.40 -5.50
N PHE A 267 0.41 5.45 -4.56
CA PHE A 267 1.14 5.53 -3.29
C PHE A 267 2.18 4.42 -3.21
N ASP A 268 3.43 4.80 -3.06
CA ASP A 268 4.56 3.92 -2.87
C ASP A 268 5.10 4.01 -1.43
N SER A 269 5.64 2.92 -0.92
CA SER A 269 6.23 2.86 0.41
C SER A 269 7.63 2.27 0.39
N LEU A 270 8.60 2.94 0.99
CA LEU A 270 9.93 2.38 1.23
C LEU A 270 10.01 1.52 2.49
N SER A 271 8.92 1.45 3.27
CA SER A 271 8.87 0.72 4.54
C SER A 271 9.10 -0.79 4.41
N LYS A 272 8.79 -1.37 3.26
CA LYS A 272 8.85 -2.83 3.04
C LYS A 272 10.14 -3.28 2.38
N ILE A 273 10.87 -2.36 1.79
CA ILE A 273 12.08 -2.63 0.99
C ILE A 273 13.35 -2.03 1.58
N LEU A 274 13.27 -0.91 2.30
CA LEU A 274 14.42 -0.32 3.00
C LEU A 274 14.31 -0.53 4.51
N SER A 275 13.38 0.17 5.16
CA SER A 275 13.16 0.08 6.60
C SER A 275 11.79 0.61 7.00
N ALA A 276 11.08 -0.13 7.86
CA ALA A 276 9.77 0.32 8.35
C ALA A 276 9.88 1.59 9.20
N GLY A 277 10.95 1.76 9.97
CA GLY A 277 11.19 2.90 10.85
C GLY A 277 11.61 4.18 10.13
N ILE A 278 12.02 4.11 8.86
CA ILE A 278 12.46 5.28 8.08
C ILE A 278 11.32 6.25 7.77
N ARG A 279 10.08 5.75 7.76
CA ARG A 279 8.85 6.54 7.56
C ARG A 279 8.89 7.41 6.31
N ILE A 280 9.29 6.85 5.17
CA ILE A 280 9.27 7.50 3.86
C ILE A 280 8.37 6.70 2.91
N GLY A 281 7.47 7.44 2.27
CA GLY A 281 6.68 7.03 1.14
C GLY A 281 6.51 8.21 0.20
N PHE A 282 5.99 7.97 -0.97
CA PHE A 282 5.71 9.02 -1.95
C PHE A 282 4.43 8.73 -2.71
N ALA A 283 3.75 9.82 -3.10
CA ALA A 283 2.60 9.77 -3.98
C ALA A 283 2.99 10.30 -5.36
N SER A 284 2.48 9.68 -6.41
CA SER A 284 2.66 10.06 -7.81
C SER A 284 1.31 10.13 -8.49
N GLY A 285 1.02 11.21 -9.19
CA GLY A 285 -0.28 11.38 -9.82
C GLY A 285 -0.56 12.80 -10.29
N PRO A 286 -1.81 13.13 -10.62
CA PRO A 286 -2.19 14.42 -11.16
C PRO A 286 -1.72 15.59 -10.29
N GLU A 287 -1.13 16.59 -10.93
CA GLU A 287 -0.54 17.74 -10.25
C GLU A 287 -1.54 18.45 -9.34
N ALA A 288 -2.76 18.70 -9.80
CA ALA A 288 -3.80 19.38 -9.02
C ALA A 288 -4.19 18.62 -7.73
N LEU A 289 -4.24 17.28 -7.76
CA LEU A 289 -4.53 16.48 -6.57
C LEU A 289 -3.37 16.50 -5.59
N LEU A 290 -2.13 16.40 -6.09
CA LEU A 290 -0.95 16.46 -5.22
C LEU A 290 -0.68 17.86 -4.65
N GLU A 291 -1.04 18.91 -5.36
CA GLU A 291 -1.03 20.28 -4.80
C GLU A 291 -1.97 20.41 -3.61
N ALA A 292 -3.17 19.87 -3.72
CA ALA A 292 -4.12 19.87 -2.59
C ALA A 292 -3.63 19.01 -1.41
N ILE A 293 -2.93 17.90 -1.67
CA ILE A 293 -2.26 17.08 -0.63
C ILE A 293 -1.09 17.85 0.00
N ASP A 294 -0.33 18.58 -0.78
CA ASP A 294 0.76 19.44 -0.29
C ASP A 294 0.22 20.57 0.60
N GLU A 295 -0.90 21.18 0.24
CA GLU A 295 -1.57 22.18 1.09
C GLU A 295 -2.06 21.57 2.42
N HIS A 296 -2.56 20.33 2.38
CA HIS A 296 -2.86 19.58 3.60
C HIS A 296 -1.59 19.34 4.44
N THR A 297 -0.51 18.92 3.80
CA THR A 297 0.79 18.71 4.45
C THR A 297 1.34 19.99 5.06
N ALA A 298 1.28 21.10 4.33
CA ALA A 298 1.71 22.43 4.81
C ALA A 298 0.97 22.86 6.09
N THR A 299 -0.29 22.43 6.24
CA THR A 299 -1.11 22.74 7.41
C THR A 299 -0.90 21.76 8.56
N SER A 300 -0.71 20.47 8.27
CA SER A 300 -0.67 19.41 9.30
C SER A 300 0.71 19.22 9.93
N ASN A 301 1.77 19.18 9.14
CA ASN A 301 3.12 18.88 9.61
C ASN A 301 4.24 19.62 8.85
N LEU A 302 3.88 20.63 8.05
CA LEU A 302 4.75 21.47 7.22
C LEU A 302 5.42 20.70 6.09
N GLN A 303 6.11 19.61 6.39
CA GLN A 303 6.85 18.75 5.47
C GLN A 303 7.22 17.41 6.12
N THR A 304 7.53 16.41 5.33
CA THR A 304 8.18 15.19 5.80
C THR A 304 9.62 15.51 6.21
N SER A 305 10.17 14.85 7.26
CA SER A 305 11.52 15.08 7.78
C SER A 305 12.58 15.17 6.67
N SER A 306 13.15 16.36 6.46
CA SER A 306 14.19 16.58 5.45
C SER A 306 15.46 15.77 5.76
N LEU A 307 15.83 15.63 7.05
CA LEU A 307 16.99 14.82 7.43
C LEU A 307 16.82 13.34 7.05
N THR A 308 15.66 12.78 7.31
CA THR A 308 15.38 11.39 6.91
C THR A 308 15.41 11.24 5.38
N GLN A 309 14.86 12.22 4.66
CA GLN A 309 14.91 12.22 3.20
C GLN A 309 16.33 12.36 2.65
N ALA A 310 17.20 13.15 3.30
CA ALA A 310 18.61 13.24 2.92
C ALA A 310 19.36 11.93 3.13
N ILE A 311 19.10 11.21 4.25
CA ILE A 311 19.66 9.87 4.50
C ILE A 311 19.21 8.89 3.41
N VAL A 312 17.93 8.86 3.08
CA VAL A 312 17.38 7.98 2.03
C VAL A 312 17.97 8.34 0.67
N TYR A 313 18.03 9.62 0.34
CA TYR A 313 18.63 10.07 -0.92
C TYR A 313 20.09 9.62 -1.03
N LYS A 314 20.89 9.84 0.03
CA LYS A 314 22.30 9.45 0.05
C LYS A 314 22.49 7.95 -0.21
N LEU A 315 21.65 7.13 0.38
CA LEU A 315 21.65 5.69 0.16
C LEU A 315 21.28 5.34 -1.28
N LEU A 316 20.14 5.85 -1.77
CA LEU A 316 19.61 5.52 -3.10
C LEU A 316 20.52 6.05 -4.23
N ASP A 317 21.08 7.24 -4.08
CA ASP A 317 22.04 7.82 -5.00
C ASP A 317 23.32 6.97 -5.10
N SER A 318 23.82 6.48 -3.96
CA SER A 318 24.98 5.59 -3.93
C SER A 318 24.73 4.25 -4.62
N TRP A 319 23.49 3.75 -4.61
CA TRP A 319 23.10 2.50 -5.25
C TRP A 319 22.77 2.64 -6.74
N THR A 320 22.36 3.83 -7.18
CA THR A 320 21.73 4.06 -8.49
C THR A 320 20.42 3.26 -8.66
N TYR A 321 19.75 3.39 -9.81
CA TYR A 321 18.54 2.58 -10.08
C TYR A 321 18.84 1.08 -10.24
N GLU A 322 20.02 0.73 -10.74
CA GLU A 322 20.44 -0.67 -10.89
C GLU A 322 20.63 -1.34 -9.53
N GLY A 323 21.34 -0.69 -8.61
CA GLY A 323 21.52 -1.21 -7.26
C GLY A 323 20.21 -1.27 -6.50
N PHE A 324 19.33 -0.28 -6.66
CA PHE A 324 17.99 -0.33 -6.08
C PHE A 324 17.19 -1.53 -6.59
N ARG A 325 17.20 -1.79 -7.91
CA ARG A 325 16.56 -2.97 -8.49
C ARG A 325 17.13 -4.26 -7.93
N THR A 326 18.44 -4.40 -7.91
CA THR A 326 19.11 -5.59 -7.35
C THR A 326 18.76 -5.81 -5.88
N HIS A 327 18.72 -4.75 -5.08
CA HIS A 327 18.30 -4.83 -3.68
C HIS A 327 16.85 -5.31 -3.54
N THR A 328 15.92 -4.75 -4.33
CA THR A 328 14.51 -5.15 -4.26
C THR A 328 14.28 -6.58 -4.73
N GLU A 329 15.03 -7.06 -5.73
CA GLU A 329 15.03 -8.45 -6.17
C GLU A 329 15.54 -9.40 -5.06
N MET A 330 16.60 -9.04 -4.38
CA MET A 330 17.13 -9.80 -3.24
C MET A 330 16.12 -9.86 -2.07
N VAL A 331 15.48 -8.75 -1.74
CA VAL A 331 14.44 -8.70 -0.70
C VAL A 331 13.22 -9.53 -1.10
N SER A 332 12.81 -9.48 -2.36
CA SER A 332 11.73 -10.30 -2.91
C SER A 332 12.04 -11.78 -2.81
N GLU A 333 13.25 -12.22 -3.17
CA GLU A 333 13.68 -13.61 -3.07
C GLU A 333 13.70 -14.09 -1.61
N PHE A 334 14.16 -13.24 -0.67
CA PHE A 334 14.10 -13.56 0.75
C PHE A 334 12.66 -13.84 1.22
N TYR A 335 11.69 -13.01 0.82
CA TYR A 335 10.30 -13.21 1.21
C TYR A 335 9.63 -14.35 0.44
N ARG A 336 10.05 -14.66 -0.77
CA ARG A 336 9.62 -15.87 -1.48
C ARG A 336 9.98 -17.12 -0.70
N GLN A 337 11.21 -17.21 -0.20
CA GLN A 337 11.66 -18.34 0.63
C GLN A 337 10.84 -18.46 1.92
N LYS A 338 10.59 -17.33 2.60
CA LYS A 338 9.73 -17.29 3.79
C LYS A 338 8.32 -17.78 3.50
N ARG A 339 7.72 -17.36 2.38
CA ARG A 339 6.42 -17.83 1.91
C ARG A 339 6.43 -19.35 1.70
N ASP A 340 7.45 -19.88 1.02
CA ASP A 340 7.53 -21.29 0.68
C ASP A 340 7.64 -22.17 1.95
N VAL A 341 8.41 -21.75 2.94
CA VAL A 341 8.47 -22.40 4.26
C VAL A 341 7.10 -22.42 4.93
N PHE A 342 6.42 -21.26 4.95
CA PHE A 342 5.10 -21.16 5.57
C PHE A 342 4.07 -22.03 4.84
N GLU A 343 4.04 -22.02 3.51
CA GLU A 343 3.14 -22.85 2.73
C GLU A 343 3.41 -24.34 2.91
N SER A 344 4.67 -24.76 3.01
CA SER A 344 5.03 -26.15 3.29
C SER A 344 4.40 -26.64 4.60
N ALA A 345 4.47 -25.82 5.65
CA ALA A 345 3.80 -26.12 6.92
C ALA A 345 2.27 -26.14 6.78
N MET A 346 1.67 -25.21 6.02
CA MET A 346 0.23 -25.23 5.76
C MET A 346 -0.20 -26.50 5.05
N ARG A 347 0.52 -26.91 4.01
CA ARG A 347 0.24 -28.19 3.29
C ARG A 347 0.34 -29.39 4.20
N LYS A 348 1.33 -29.40 5.09
CA LYS A 348 1.55 -30.51 6.06
C LYS A 348 0.42 -30.63 7.07
N TYR A 349 -0.07 -29.51 7.60
CA TYR A 349 -0.97 -29.52 8.75
C TYR A 349 -2.41 -29.09 8.47
N LEU A 350 -2.65 -28.25 7.45
CA LEU A 350 -3.96 -27.64 7.20
C LEU A 350 -4.68 -28.20 5.96
N THR A 351 -4.08 -29.13 5.20
CA THR A 351 -4.76 -29.81 4.08
C THR A 351 -6.05 -30.47 4.58
N GLY A 352 -7.21 -30.13 3.95
CA GLY A 352 -8.54 -30.58 4.37
C GLY A 352 -9.13 -29.85 5.60
N LEU A 353 -8.39 -28.89 6.16
CA LEU A 353 -8.82 -28.06 7.29
C LEU A 353 -8.88 -26.57 6.96
N ALA A 354 -8.21 -26.14 5.89
CA ALA A 354 -8.25 -24.79 5.38
C ALA A 354 -8.06 -24.77 3.85
N GLU A 355 -8.49 -23.66 3.24
CA GLU A 355 -8.32 -23.34 1.81
C GLU A 355 -7.55 -22.04 1.66
N TRP A 356 -6.61 -21.97 0.72
CA TRP A 356 -5.81 -20.78 0.44
C TRP A 356 -5.34 -20.72 -0.99
N SER A 357 -5.00 -19.52 -1.44
CA SER A 357 -4.23 -19.29 -2.66
C SER A 357 -2.78 -18.93 -2.30
N GLN A 358 -1.83 -19.32 -3.13
CA GLN A 358 -0.43 -18.99 -2.93
C GLN A 358 -0.19 -17.54 -3.32
N PRO A 359 0.32 -16.67 -2.42
CA PRO A 359 0.63 -15.29 -2.77
C PRO A 359 1.89 -15.21 -3.64
N GLU A 360 1.88 -14.27 -4.60
CA GLU A 360 3.00 -13.97 -5.49
C GLU A 360 3.70 -12.65 -5.14
N ALA A 361 3.18 -11.95 -4.14
CA ALA A 361 3.73 -10.69 -3.64
C ALA A 361 3.35 -10.48 -2.17
N GLY A 362 4.00 -9.53 -1.52
CA GLY A 362 3.66 -9.12 -0.17
C GLY A 362 4.16 -10.06 0.92
N LEU A 363 3.44 -10.10 2.05
CA LEU A 363 3.92 -10.67 3.30
C LEU A 363 2.90 -11.59 3.99
N PHE A 364 1.77 -11.93 3.33
CA PHE A 364 0.64 -12.52 4.00
C PHE A 364 0.07 -13.74 3.26
N PHE A 365 -0.36 -14.73 4.06
CA PHE A 365 -1.36 -15.71 3.66
C PHE A 365 -2.73 -15.28 4.16
N TRP A 366 -3.72 -15.45 3.30
CA TRP A 366 -5.14 -15.34 3.59
C TRP A 366 -5.78 -16.69 3.36
N PHE A 367 -6.34 -17.29 4.39
CA PHE A 367 -6.87 -18.65 4.28
C PHE A 367 -8.19 -18.78 5.02
N LYS A 368 -9.08 -19.59 4.43
CA LYS A 368 -10.39 -19.90 4.95
C LYS A 368 -10.31 -21.12 5.85
N LEU A 369 -10.76 -21.01 7.08
CA LEU A 369 -10.89 -22.15 8.00
C LEU A 369 -12.16 -22.93 7.68
N LEU A 370 -12.04 -24.25 7.57
CA LEU A 370 -13.18 -25.17 7.37
C LEU A 370 -13.68 -25.62 8.74
N LEU A 371 -14.49 -24.79 9.41
CA LEU A 371 -14.92 -24.96 10.80
C LEU A 371 -16.21 -25.79 10.97
N ALA A 372 -16.98 -26.02 9.91
CA ALA A 372 -18.22 -26.79 9.89
C ALA A 372 -18.37 -27.55 8.58
N GLU A 373 -19.24 -28.59 8.57
CA GLU A 373 -19.54 -29.37 7.34
C GLU A 373 -20.28 -28.55 6.27
N ASN A 374 -21.01 -27.50 6.69
CA ASN A 374 -21.70 -26.60 5.77
C ASN A 374 -20.76 -25.44 5.35
N GLU A 375 -20.38 -25.41 4.09
CA GLU A 375 -19.53 -24.41 3.49
C GLU A 375 -19.98 -22.97 3.83
N GLY A 376 -19.05 -22.16 4.35
CA GLY A 376 -19.22 -20.72 4.53
C GLY A 376 -19.78 -20.25 5.87
N LYS A 377 -20.14 -21.14 6.80
CA LYS A 377 -20.61 -20.77 8.15
C LYS A 377 -19.53 -21.04 9.19
N GLY A 378 -18.74 -20.05 9.52
CA GLY A 378 -17.75 -20.12 10.59
C GLY A 378 -17.25 -18.72 10.91
N ASP A 379 -16.90 -18.49 12.17
CA ASP A 379 -16.26 -17.27 12.61
C ASP A 379 -14.84 -17.57 13.05
N SER A 380 -13.88 -17.01 12.34
CA SER A 380 -12.47 -17.16 12.66
C SER A 380 -12.09 -16.43 13.96
N GLU A 381 -12.88 -15.44 14.39
CA GLU A 381 -12.56 -14.60 15.53
C GLU A 381 -12.45 -15.42 16.82
N ILE A 382 -13.45 -16.25 17.12
CA ILE A 382 -13.44 -17.12 18.28
C ILE A 382 -12.30 -18.15 18.18
N THR A 383 -12.13 -18.77 16.99
CA THR A 383 -11.08 -19.78 16.77
C THR A 383 -9.69 -19.21 17.02
N ILE A 384 -9.40 -18.00 16.54
CA ILE A 384 -8.07 -17.39 16.63
C ILE A 384 -7.86 -16.71 17.99
N LYS A 385 -8.80 -15.87 18.45
CA LYS A 385 -8.62 -15.09 19.70
C LYS A 385 -8.71 -15.93 20.97
N THR A 386 -9.32 -17.12 20.91
CA THR A 386 -9.40 -18.03 22.06
C THR A 386 -8.58 -19.29 21.82
N LYS A 387 -9.05 -20.21 20.98
CA LYS A 387 -8.44 -21.55 20.85
C LYS A 387 -6.98 -21.55 20.36
N ALA A 388 -6.67 -20.77 19.34
CA ALA A 388 -5.28 -20.65 18.86
C ALA A 388 -4.41 -19.88 19.87
N PHE A 389 -4.95 -18.82 20.48
CA PHE A 389 -4.23 -18.02 21.49
C PHE A 389 -3.92 -18.86 22.75
N GLU A 390 -4.87 -19.66 23.26
CA GLU A 390 -4.66 -20.60 24.36
C GLU A 390 -3.53 -21.61 24.06
N LYS A 391 -3.35 -21.97 22.77
CA LYS A 391 -2.26 -22.84 22.31
C LYS A 391 -0.97 -22.07 22.02
N GLY A 392 -0.94 -20.75 22.28
CA GLY A 392 0.23 -19.88 22.07
C GLY A 392 0.48 -19.51 20.63
N VAL A 393 -0.58 -19.30 19.81
CA VAL A 393 -0.52 -18.78 18.45
C VAL A 393 -1.44 -17.58 18.31
N LEU A 394 -0.92 -16.51 17.70
CA LEU A 394 -1.69 -15.33 17.36
C LEU A 394 -1.63 -15.09 15.84
N ALA A 395 -2.78 -15.14 15.20
CA ALA A 395 -2.99 -14.68 13.83
C ALA A 395 -4.07 -13.59 13.86
N LEU A 396 -4.41 -13.00 12.72
CA LEU A 396 -5.41 -11.94 12.68
C LEU A 396 -6.71 -12.46 12.06
N PRO A 397 -7.84 -12.42 12.81
CA PRO A 397 -9.14 -12.79 12.27
C PRO A 397 -9.55 -11.93 11.09
N GLY A 398 -10.25 -12.53 10.14
CA GLY A 398 -10.65 -11.87 8.89
C GLY A 398 -11.62 -10.71 9.07
N THR A 399 -12.42 -10.72 10.14
CA THR A 399 -13.40 -9.67 10.45
C THR A 399 -12.78 -8.26 10.49
N HIS A 400 -11.50 -8.14 10.87
CA HIS A 400 -10.78 -6.86 10.90
C HIS A 400 -10.51 -6.25 9.52
N PHE A 401 -10.76 -6.98 8.45
CA PHE A 401 -10.53 -6.56 7.07
C PHE A 401 -11.83 -6.39 6.28
N LEU A 402 -12.97 -6.62 6.91
CA LEU A 402 -14.27 -6.39 6.27
C LEU A 402 -14.67 -4.92 6.45
N PRO A 403 -14.89 -4.17 5.37
CA PRO A 403 -15.19 -2.73 5.43
C PRO A 403 -16.38 -2.40 6.34
N ASN A 404 -17.43 -3.20 6.28
CA ASN A 404 -18.65 -3.04 7.08
C ASN A 404 -18.77 -4.06 8.22
N GLY A 405 -17.67 -4.79 8.53
CA GLY A 405 -17.65 -5.79 9.58
C GLY A 405 -18.39 -7.08 9.24
N GLY A 406 -18.59 -7.93 10.24
CA GLY A 406 -19.32 -9.19 10.12
C GLY A 406 -18.44 -10.43 10.35
N PRO A 407 -19.05 -11.60 10.58
CA PRO A 407 -18.35 -12.85 10.79
C PRO A 407 -17.74 -13.35 9.47
N THR A 408 -16.57 -13.97 9.57
CA THR A 408 -15.90 -14.57 8.42
C THR A 408 -15.01 -15.73 8.84
N PRO A 409 -14.94 -16.82 8.07
CA PRO A 409 -14.06 -17.94 8.35
C PRO A 409 -12.59 -17.67 7.98
N TYR A 410 -12.27 -16.51 7.41
CA TYR A 410 -10.93 -16.20 6.93
C TYR A 410 -9.99 -15.72 8.04
N VAL A 411 -8.71 -15.98 7.85
CA VAL A 411 -7.61 -15.59 8.74
C VAL A 411 -6.46 -15.04 7.91
N ARG A 412 -5.82 -13.96 8.40
CA ARG A 412 -4.55 -13.50 7.87
C ARG A 412 -3.39 -13.95 8.75
N ALA A 413 -2.38 -14.59 8.16
CA ALA A 413 -1.11 -14.85 8.82
C ALA A 413 0.04 -14.19 8.07
N SER A 414 0.98 -13.58 8.80
CA SER A 414 2.22 -13.02 8.24
C SER A 414 3.34 -14.05 8.32
N PHE A 415 4.07 -14.22 7.22
CA PHE A 415 5.26 -15.07 7.16
C PHE A 415 6.58 -14.30 7.26
N SER A 416 6.53 -12.97 7.46
CA SER A 416 7.69 -12.10 7.29
C SER A 416 8.77 -12.27 8.36
N LEU A 417 8.40 -12.47 9.63
CA LEU A 417 9.34 -12.44 10.75
C LEU A 417 9.70 -13.82 11.30
N THR A 418 8.74 -14.75 11.26
CA THR A 418 8.83 -16.04 11.97
C THR A 418 9.86 -16.97 11.36
N GLY A 419 10.67 -17.64 12.18
CA GLY A 419 11.62 -18.67 11.77
C GLY A 419 10.91 -19.99 11.42
N GLU A 420 11.59 -20.89 10.69
CA GLU A 420 11.01 -22.13 10.17
C GLU A 420 10.43 -23.04 11.28
N GLU A 421 11.18 -23.26 12.38
CA GLU A 421 10.71 -24.06 13.51
C GLU A 421 9.45 -23.51 14.17
N ASP A 422 9.39 -22.16 14.29
CA ASP A 422 8.23 -21.48 14.85
C ASP A 422 7.03 -21.50 13.91
N VAL A 423 7.27 -21.44 12.59
CA VAL A 423 6.23 -21.62 11.57
C VAL A 423 5.62 -23.00 11.66
N ASP A 424 6.43 -24.07 11.69
CA ASP A 424 5.94 -25.45 11.81
C ASP A 424 5.11 -25.62 13.09
N ARG A 425 5.61 -25.11 14.20
CA ARG A 425 4.94 -25.12 15.51
C ARG A 425 3.61 -24.34 15.50
N ALA A 426 3.62 -23.15 14.93
CA ALA A 426 2.44 -22.27 14.87
C ALA A 426 1.34 -22.88 14.00
N VAL A 427 1.67 -23.35 12.82
CA VAL A 427 0.68 -23.94 11.89
C VAL A 427 0.09 -25.24 12.45
N ARG A 428 0.91 -26.08 13.12
CA ARG A 428 0.43 -27.27 13.84
C ARG A 428 -0.57 -26.89 14.93
N ARG A 429 -0.31 -25.85 15.72
CA ARG A 429 -1.21 -25.38 16.78
C ARG A 429 -2.51 -24.78 16.22
N ILE A 430 -2.46 -24.12 15.07
CA ILE A 430 -3.67 -23.68 14.35
C ILE A 430 -4.51 -24.91 13.95
N ARG A 431 -3.88 -25.98 13.45
CA ARG A 431 -4.58 -27.25 13.19
C ARG A 431 -5.34 -27.75 14.43
N GLU A 432 -4.65 -27.81 15.57
CA GLU A 432 -5.23 -28.27 16.83
C GLU A 432 -6.44 -27.38 17.24
N ALA A 433 -6.32 -26.06 17.08
CA ALA A 433 -7.41 -25.14 17.36
C ALA A 433 -8.64 -25.35 16.44
N ILE A 434 -8.42 -25.63 15.16
CA ILE A 434 -9.51 -25.96 14.22
C ILE A 434 -10.21 -27.26 14.62
N LEU A 435 -9.45 -28.28 15.01
CA LEU A 435 -10.00 -29.57 15.42
C LEU A 435 -10.84 -29.43 16.70
N ASP A 436 -10.37 -28.70 17.71
CA ASP A 436 -11.12 -28.41 18.93
C ASP A 436 -12.48 -27.75 18.61
N VAL A 437 -12.51 -26.82 17.69
CA VAL A 437 -13.75 -26.14 17.27
C VAL A 437 -14.68 -27.10 16.52
N ARG A 438 -14.14 -27.95 15.66
CA ARG A 438 -14.92 -28.97 14.93
C ARG A 438 -15.55 -29.99 15.87
N GLU A 439 -14.84 -30.44 16.91
CA GLU A 439 -15.37 -31.36 17.91
C GLU A 439 -16.57 -30.73 18.65
N VAL A 440 -16.46 -29.46 19.07
CA VAL A 440 -17.55 -28.73 19.73
C VAL A 440 -18.76 -28.56 18.79
N ASN A 441 -18.53 -28.37 17.50
CA ASN A 441 -19.60 -28.20 16.52
C ASN A 441 -20.21 -29.53 16.00
N GLY A 442 -19.79 -30.68 16.55
CA GLY A 442 -20.32 -32.00 16.19
C GLY A 442 -19.79 -32.58 14.86
N CYS A 443 -18.78 -31.98 14.28
CA CYS A 443 -18.09 -32.45 13.08
C CYS A 443 -16.99 -33.45 13.43
N GLY A 444 -17.33 -34.71 13.66
CA GLY A 444 -16.35 -35.76 13.92
C GLY A 444 -15.40 -36.00 12.74
N VAL A 445 -14.09 -35.96 13.00
CA VAL A 445 -13.03 -36.20 12.04
C VAL A 445 -13.05 -37.69 11.62
N LYS A 446 -13.42 -37.97 10.38
CA LYS A 446 -13.02 -39.25 9.75
C LYS A 446 -11.55 -39.15 9.36
N VAL A 447 -10.66 -39.48 10.28
CA VAL A 447 -9.24 -39.74 9.94
C VAL A 447 -9.20 -41.10 9.18
N SER A 448 -8.94 -41.05 7.91
CA SER A 448 -8.64 -42.25 7.12
C SER A 448 -7.26 -42.77 7.54
N GLY A 449 -7.24 -43.80 8.37
CA GLY A 449 -6.03 -44.53 8.68
C GLY A 449 -5.92 -44.97 10.13
N GLU A 450 -6.82 -45.84 10.60
CA GLU A 450 -6.51 -46.95 11.49
C GLU A 450 -7.80 -47.77 11.70
N ARG A 451 -7.78 -48.99 11.23
CA ARG A 451 -8.82 -49.97 11.56
C ARG A 451 -8.61 -50.39 13.02
N ASN A 452 -9.52 -50.03 13.89
CA ASN A 452 -9.88 -50.92 15.01
C ASN A 452 -11.33 -50.68 15.39
N GLY A 453 -12.11 -51.75 15.35
CA GLY A 453 -13.54 -51.73 15.62
C GLY A 453 -13.83 -51.46 17.11
N ALA A 454 -14.76 -50.57 17.32
CA ALA A 454 -15.69 -50.66 18.45
C ALA A 454 -16.98 -49.95 18.04
N ALA A 455 -18.05 -50.65 18.02
CA ALA A 455 -19.39 -50.14 17.82
C ALA A 455 -19.77 -49.17 18.92
N CYS A 456 -20.30 -48.02 18.53
CA CYS A 456 -21.04 -47.14 19.45
C CYS A 456 -22.54 -47.39 19.24
N TYR A 457 -23.22 -47.63 20.33
CA TYR A 457 -24.65 -47.53 20.46
C TYR A 457 -25.11 -46.07 20.57
#